data_f2cfd45a23b84cfedd78e1493d6880a5
#
_entry.id   f2cfd45a23b84cfedd78e1493d6880a5
#
_cell.length_a   1.000
_cell.length_b   1.000
_cell.length_c   1.000
_cell.angle_alpha   90.00
_cell.angle_beta   90.00
_cell.angle_gamma   90.00
#
_symmetry.space_group_name_H-M   'P 1'
#
loop_
_entity.id
_entity.type
_entity.pdbx_description
1 polymer ?
#
loop_
_entity_poly.entity_id
_entity_poly.type
_entity_poly.pdbx_seq_one_letter_code
_entity_poly.pdbx_strand_id
1 'polypeptide(L)'
;MKSKTKNRLTESEIHGLVKLHFGCEPEEIRELKGGMFNAIYRMRLSSSGRDVVLKAGVIPGTPLLSYEQDIMPVEVACYRLIQEQTSVPVPEVLAFDFSKRQIAGNYFFMTALEGVPLSDVIKKLRPDEISHIREQQAEYLEQLHHIEGPYFGYFTEDLSRQYATWGEAFRAMFRQLLQDAHTHNIRLPYGRIEAALRKNASLLTEPKKPCLVEFDCHEGNIFVKDTGHGYEIEGILDFERSFWGDPFADFPAAFVFTDDVRREKAFLAAYLKASRRTAYTAADARRGQLYRLYLMTIMASEVFRYGFFYGKLQGLWAKAQ
;
A
#
# COMPACT_ATOMS: atom_id res chain seq x y z
N MET A 1 -14.55 -17.31 -1.70
CA MET A 1 -15.41 -16.44 -0.87
C MET A 1 -15.83 -15.25 -1.73
N LYS A 2 -17.11 -14.87 -1.79
CA LYS A 2 -17.50 -13.66 -2.55
C LYS A 2 -17.12 -12.44 -1.71
N SER A 3 -16.23 -11.57 -2.22
CA SER A 3 -15.92 -10.28 -1.58
C SER A 3 -17.19 -9.45 -1.47
N LYS A 4 -17.40 -8.81 -0.31
CA LYS A 4 -18.53 -7.91 -0.07
C LYS A 4 -18.27 -6.47 -0.53
N THR A 5 -17.02 -6.15 -0.89
CA THR A 5 -16.58 -4.81 -1.25
C THR A 5 -16.44 -4.60 -2.75
N LYS A 6 -16.09 -5.66 -3.50
CA LYS A 6 -15.82 -5.55 -4.94
C LYS A 6 -17.03 -5.05 -5.73
N ASN A 7 -16.86 -3.93 -6.37
CA ASN A 7 -17.78 -3.40 -7.39
C ASN A 7 -17.52 -4.12 -8.73
N ARG A 8 -18.20 -5.26 -8.93
CA ARG A 8 -18.06 -5.99 -10.19
C ARG A 8 -18.86 -5.32 -11.28
N LEU A 9 -18.13 -4.90 -12.30
CA LEU A 9 -18.72 -4.29 -13.49
C LEU A 9 -19.23 -5.35 -14.45
N THR A 10 -20.30 -5.02 -15.17
CA THR A 10 -20.78 -5.79 -16.31
C THR A 10 -19.87 -5.56 -17.52
N GLU A 11 -19.88 -6.46 -18.48
CA GLU A 11 -19.16 -6.27 -19.75
C GLU A 11 -19.59 -4.98 -20.45
N SER A 12 -20.88 -4.67 -20.46
CA SER A 12 -21.41 -3.43 -21.06
C SER A 12 -20.83 -2.17 -20.41
N GLU A 13 -20.68 -2.14 -19.08
CA GLU A 13 -20.04 -1.04 -18.38
C GLU A 13 -18.55 -0.92 -18.77
N ILE A 14 -17.81 -2.04 -18.81
CA ILE A 14 -16.41 -2.04 -19.21
C ILE A 14 -16.25 -1.54 -20.64
N HIS A 15 -17.06 -2.02 -21.59
CA HIS A 15 -17.06 -1.55 -22.98
C HIS A 15 -17.33 -0.04 -23.05
N GLY A 16 -18.34 0.45 -22.30
CA GLY A 16 -18.65 1.88 -22.23
C GLY A 16 -17.48 2.73 -21.74
N LEU A 17 -16.77 2.28 -20.69
CA LEU A 17 -15.60 2.98 -20.14
C LEU A 17 -14.43 2.99 -21.13
N VAL A 18 -14.12 1.85 -21.77
CA VAL A 18 -13.04 1.77 -22.77
C VAL A 18 -13.34 2.64 -23.97
N LYS A 19 -14.56 2.63 -24.47
CA LYS A 19 -14.99 3.50 -25.58
C LYS A 19 -14.88 4.97 -25.21
N LEU A 20 -15.27 5.34 -23.98
CA LEU A 20 -15.20 6.71 -23.49
C LEU A 20 -13.76 7.24 -23.45
N HIS A 21 -12.82 6.46 -22.93
CA HIS A 21 -11.45 6.92 -22.68
C HIS A 21 -10.47 6.65 -23.82
N PHE A 22 -10.70 5.58 -24.62
CA PHE A 22 -9.75 5.13 -25.64
C PHE A 22 -10.35 5.11 -27.06
N GLY A 23 -11.65 5.35 -27.22
CA GLY A 23 -12.33 5.38 -28.53
C GLY A 23 -12.35 4.04 -29.26
N CYS A 24 -12.12 2.93 -28.57
CA CYS A 24 -12.04 1.58 -29.14
C CYS A 24 -12.83 0.58 -28.29
N GLU A 25 -12.83 -0.69 -28.71
CA GLU A 25 -13.43 -1.78 -27.95
C GLU A 25 -12.37 -2.55 -27.16
N PRO A 26 -12.70 -3.07 -25.96
CA PRO A 26 -11.83 -4.00 -25.23
C PRO A 26 -11.95 -5.41 -25.82
N GLU A 27 -10.83 -6.12 -25.80
CA GLU A 27 -10.71 -7.55 -26.12
C GLU A 27 -10.19 -8.33 -24.93
N GLU A 28 -10.46 -9.62 -24.82
CA GLU A 28 -9.92 -10.53 -23.81
C GLU A 28 -10.15 -10.04 -22.36
N ILE A 29 -11.33 -9.50 -22.05
CA ILE A 29 -11.66 -9.01 -20.71
C ILE A 29 -11.57 -10.16 -19.70
N ARG A 30 -10.77 -9.96 -18.63
CA ARG A 30 -10.60 -10.92 -17.51
C ARG A 30 -10.65 -10.20 -16.17
N GLU A 31 -11.53 -10.63 -15.23
CA GLU A 31 -11.39 -10.24 -13.83
C GLU A 31 -10.15 -10.90 -13.24
N LEU A 32 -9.22 -10.12 -12.72
CA LEU A 32 -8.04 -10.64 -12.03
C LEU A 32 -8.44 -11.18 -10.66
N LYS A 33 -7.98 -12.40 -10.37
CA LYS A 33 -8.12 -13.02 -9.05
C LYS A 33 -7.01 -12.48 -8.16
N GLY A 34 -7.35 -11.98 -7.02
CA GLY A 34 -6.44 -11.31 -6.08
C GLY A 34 -7.18 -10.14 -5.49
N GLY A 35 -6.55 -9.27 -4.74
CA GLY A 35 -7.17 -8.11 -4.10
C GLY A 35 -8.53 -8.40 -3.44
N MET A 36 -8.69 -8.02 -2.22
CA MET A 36 -9.94 -8.27 -1.50
C MET A 36 -10.90 -7.08 -1.57
N PHE A 37 -10.40 -5.91 -1.95
CA PHE A 37 -11.09 -4.63 -1.84
C PHE A 37 -11.71 -4.18 -3.16
N ASN A 38 -10.90 -3.93 -4.16
CA ASN A 38 -11.30 -3.43 -5.48
C ASN A 38 -11.57 -4.55 -6.48
N ALA A 39 -12.41 -4.31 -7.50
CA ALA A 39 -12.51 -5.18 -8.66
C ALA A 39 -11.47 -4.76 -9.71
N ILE A 40 -10.73 -5.72 -10.25
CA ILE A 40 -9.61 -5.46 -11.17
C ILE A 40 -9.83 -6.28 -12.43
N TYR A 41 -9.74 -5.62 -13.59
CA TYR A 41 -9.92 -6.24 -14.90
C TYR A 41 -8.70 -5.96 -15.78
N ARG A 42 -8.15 -7.00 -16.40
CA ARG A 42 -7.14 -6.86 -17.47
C ARG A 42 -7.83 -7.08 -18.81
N MET A 43 -7.50 -6.28 -19.79
CA MET A 43 -8.04 -6.35 -21.14
C MET A 43 -7.06 -5.81 -22.16
N ARG A 44 -7.26 -6.15 -23.42
CA ARG A 44 -6.49 -5.62 -24.55
C ARG A 44 -7.30 -4.54 -25.25
N LEU A 45 -6.68 -3.43 -25.63
CA LEU A 45 -7.31 -2.39 -26.45
C LEU A 45 -7.20 -2.77 -27.92
N SER A 46 -8.35 -2.87 -28.64
CA SER A 46 -8.37 -3.27 -30.05
C SER A 46 -7.62 -2.31 -30.98
N SER A 47 -7.55 -1.02 -30.62
CA SER A 47 -6.88 0.01 -31.46
C SER A 47 -5.35 -0.06 -31.44
N SER A 48 -4.75 -0.52 -30.35
CA SER A 48 -3.29 -0.50 -30.12
C SER A 48 -2.68 -1.87 -29.83
N GLY A 49 -3.51 -2.88 -29.53
CA GLY A 49 -3.06 -4.17 -29.04
C GLY A 49 -2.44 -4.11 -27.63
N ARG A 50 -2.48 -2.95 -26.95
CA ARG A 50 -1.89 -2.75 -25.62
C ARG A 50 -2.77 -3.37 -24.54
N ASP A 51 -2.17 -4.08 -23.62
CA ASP A 51 -2.85 -4.56 -22.41
C ASP A 51 -2.96 -3.43 -21.39
N VAL A 52 -4.16 -3.29 -20.82
CA VAL A 52 -4.46 -2.31 -19.77
C VAL A 52 -5.18 -2.97 -18.61
N VAL A 53 -5.09 -2.34 -17.43
CA VAL A 53 -5.79 -2.76 -16.23
C VAL A 53 -6.78 -1.67 -15.81
N LEU A 54 -8.03 -2.06 -15.59
CA LEU A 54 -9.07 -1.24 -14.96
C LEU A 54 -9.19 -1.64 -13.49
N LYS A 55 -8.99 -0.70 -12.57
CA LYS A 55 -9.29 -0.85 -11.14
C LYS A 55 -10.59 -0.10 -10.85
N ALA A 56 -11.62 -0.82 -10.37
CA ALA A 56 -12.92 -0.27 -9.99
C ALA A 56 -13.07 -0.33 -8.46
N GLY A 57 -13.27 0.83 -7.87
CA GLY A 57 -13.39 1.01 -6.43
C GLY A 57 -14.72 0.51 -5.86
N VAL A 58 -14.84 0.53 -4.56
CA VAL A 58 -16.03 0.04 -3.84
C VAL A 58 -17.30 0.81 -4.21
N ILE A 59 -18.44 0.14 -4.06
CA ILE A 59 -19.76 0.75 -4.25
C ILE A 59 -20.01 1.78 -3.14
N PRO A 60 -20.60 2.96 -3.43
CA PRO A 60 -21.01 3.91 -2.41
C PRO A 60 -21.88 3.26 -1.32
N GLY A 61 -21.61 3.59 -0.06
CA GLY A 61 -22.28 2.99 1.10
C GLY A 61 -21.65 1.69 1.62
N THR A 62 -20.58 1.20 0.99
CA THR A 62 -19.78 0.11 1.59
C THR A 62 -19.19 0.58 2.92
N PRO A 63 -19.33 -0.19 4.02
CA PRO A 63 -18.69 0.15 5.29
C PRO A 63 -17.17 0.17 5.17
N LEU A 64 -16.58 1.33 5.44
CA LEU A 64 -15.13 1.60 5.34
C LEU A 64 -14.59 2.05 6.69
N LEU A 65 -13.32 1.73 6.94
CA LEU A 65 -12.55 2.39 7.99
C LEU A 65 -12.21 3.82 7.53
N SER A 66 -11.97 4.71 8.47
CA SER A 66 -11.76 6.14 8.14
C SER A 66 -10.56 6.39 7.21
N TYR A 67 -9.52 5.56 7.29
CA TYR A 67 -8.36 5.68 6.41
C TYR A 67 -8.62 5.17 4.97
N GLU A 68 -9.69 4.40 4.76
CA GLU A 68 -10.04 3.83 3.45
C GLU A 68 -10.90 4.76 2.59
N GLN A 69 -11.19 5.95 3.08
CA GLN A 69 -11.90 6.97 2.31
C GLN A 69 -10.92 7.60 1.29
N ASP A 70 -11.39 7.72 0.06
CA ASP A 70 -10.62 8.36 -1.04
C ASP A 70 -9.27 7.70 -1.38
N ILE A 71 -9.08 6.42 -1.04
CA ILE A 71 -7.83 5.69 -1.28
C ILE A 71 -7.45 5.59 -2.76
N MET A 72 -8.43 5.51 -3.67
CA MET A 72 -8.15 5.44 -5.11
C MET A 72 -7.64 6.77 -5.69
N PRO A 73 -8.19 7.95 -5.37
CA PRO A 73 -7.53 9.24 -5.65
C PRO A 73 -6.10 9.33 -5.12
N VAL A 74 -5.85 8.82 -3.91
CA VAL A 74 -4.50 8.78 -3.32
C VAL A 74 -3.56 7.91 -4.16
N GLU A 75 -3.98 6.71 -4.53
CA GLU A 75 -3.18 5.81 -5.37
C GLU A 75 -2.79 6.45 -6.71
N VAL A 76 -3.74 7.08 -7.39
CA VAL A 76 -3.49 7.81 -8.66
C VAL A 76 -2.54 8.99 -8.44
N ALA A 77 -2.68 9.74 -7.35
CA ALA A 77 -1.77 10.83 -7.02
C ALA A 77 -0.35 10.33 -6.76
N CYS A 78 -0.21 9.22 -6.02
CA CYS A 78 1.09 8.58 -5.75
C CYS A 78 1.77 8.11 -7.04
N TYR A 79 1.07 7.39 -7.93
CA TYR A 79 1.67 6.96 -9.20
C TYR A 79 2.23 8.13 -10.00
N ARG A 80 1.51 9.25 -10.07
CA ARG A 80 1.97 10.45 -10.79
C ARG A 80 3.19 11.09 -10.13
N LEU A 81 3.15 11.27 -8.80
CA LEU A 81 4.30 11.80 -8.06
C LEU A 81 5.56 10.95 -8.23
N ILE A 82 5.40 9.63 -8.16
CA ILE A 82 6.50 8.68 -8.31
C ILE A 82 7.11 8.76 -9.70
N GLN A 83 6.27 8.78 -10.76
CA GLN A 83 6.73 8.90 -12.14
C GLN A 83 7.44 10.24 -12.43
N GLU A 84 6.98 11.32 -11.80
CA GLU A 84 7.57 12.66 -11.97
C GLU A 84 8.90 12.82 -11.24
N GLN A 85 9.09 12.17 -10.08
CA GLN A 85 10.19 12.49 -9.17
C GLN A 85 11.21 11.36 -8.97
N THR A 86 10.94 10.16 -9.46
CA THR A 86 11.78 8.98 -9.22
C THR A 86 11.96 8.10 -10.44
N SER A 87 12.82 7.10 -10.32
CA SER A 87 12.94 6.00 -11.29
C SER A 87 12.23 4.72 -10.83
N VAL A 88 11.45 4.78 -9.75
CA VAL A 88 10.71 3.63 -9.23
C VAL A 88 9.70 3.16 -10.26
N PRO A 89 9.75 1.89 -10.68
CA PRO A 89 8.80 1.39 -11.66
C PRO A 89 7.41 1.25 -11.05
N VAL A 90 6.46 1.97 -11.61
CA VAL A 90 5.03 1.91 -11.27
C VAL A 90 4.20 1.93 -12.55
N PRO A 91 2.96 1.42 -12.55
CA PRO A 91 2.08 1.55 -13.70
C PRO A 91 1.81 3.01 -14.07
N GLU A 92 1.73 3.26 -15.37
CA GLU A 92 1.27 4.56 -15.90
C GLU A 92 -0.25 4.66 -15.74
N VAL A 93 -0.75 5.73 -15.15
CA VAL A 93 -2.19 6.04 -15.10
C VAL A 93 -2.63 6.62 -16.44
N LEU A 94 -3.47 5.88 -17.16
CA LEU A 94 -3.93 6.21 -18.51
C LEU A 94 -5.19 7.09 -18.52
N ALA A 95 -6.13 6.82 -17.60
CA ALA A 95 -7.36 7.56 -17.44
C ALA A 95 -7.94 7.30 -16.05
N PHE A 96 -8.76 8.24 -15.53
CA PHE A 96 -9.48 8.04 -14.27
C PHE A 96 -10.75 8.91 -14.23
N ASP A 97 -11.71 8.48 -13.42
CA ASP A 97 -12.88 9.29 -13.07
C ASP A 97 -13.32 9.01 -11.62
N PHE A 98 -13.35 10.07 -10.83
CA PHE A 98 -13.79 10.05 -9.43
C PHE A 98 -15.16 10.73 -9.24
N SER A 99 -15.82 11.12 -10.34
CA SER A 99 -17.13 11.79 -10.30
C SER A 99 -18.28 10.85 -9.98
N LYS A 100 -18.05 9.51 -10.11
CA LYS A 100 -19.06 8.45 -9.92
C LYS A 100 -20.26 8.56 -10.89
N ARG A 101 -20.08 9.21 -12.06
CA ARG A 101 -21.16 9.41 -13.05
C ARG A 101 -21.26 8.26 -14.03
N GLN A 102 -20.13 7.62 -14.36
CA GLN A 102 -20.07 6.56 -15.38
C GLN A 102 -20.41 5.20 -14.77
N ILE A 103 -19.92 4.92 -13.58
CA ILE A 103 -20.21 3.73 -12.78
C ILE A 103 -20.45 4.11 -11.32
N ALA A 104 -21.04 3.21 -10.55
CA ALA A 104 -21.18 3.38 -9.11
C ALA A 104 -19.82 3.17 -8.41
N GLY A 105 -19.02 4.21 -8.27
CA GLY A 105 -17.71 4.19 -7.64
C GLY A 105 -16.63 4.91 -8.45
N ASN A 106 -15.47 5.06 -7.83
CA ASN A 106 -14.29 5.59 -8.49
C ASN A 106 -13.65 4.51 -9.38
N TYR A 107 -12.96 4.91 -10.44
CA TYR A 107 -12.16 3.98 -11.24
C TYR A 107 -10.98 4.69 -11.91
N PHE A 108 -9.97 3.89 -12.27
CA PHE A 108 -8.91 4.34 -13.16
C PHE A 108 -8.38 3.20 -14.02
N PHE A 109 -7.79 3.57 -15.16
CA PHE A 109 -7.05 2.69 -16.05
C PHE A 109 -5.56 2.91 -15.89
N MET A 110 -4.81 1.83 -15.91
CA MET A 110 -3.34 1.86 -15.86
C MET A 110 -2.74 0.85 -16.83
N THR A 111 -1.45 0.98 -17.11
CA THR A 111 -0.72 -0.02 -17.89
C THR A 111 -0.69 -1.36 -17.18
N ALA A 112 -0.76 -2.45 -17.94
CA ALA A 112 -0.59 -3.79 -17.38
C ALA A 112 0.90 -4.12 -17.24
N LEU A 113 1.27 -4.73 -16.12
CA LEU A 113 2.58 -5.36 -15.95
C LEU A 113 2.56 -6.77 -16.58
N GLU A 114 3.70 -7.21 -17.08
CA GLU A 114 3.84 -8.53 -17.73
C GLU A 114 4.27 -9.62 -16.74
N GLY A 115 5.00 -9.24 -15.70
CA GLY A 115 5.52 -10.12 -14.66
C GLY A 115 4.46 -10.67 -13.73
N VAL A 116 4.92 -11.25 -12.64
CA VAL A 116 4.07 -11.89 -11.63
C VAL A 116 4.37 -11.32 -10.25
N PRO A 117 3.42 -11.39 -9.30
CA PRO A 117 3.70 -11.02 -7.91
C PRO A 117 4.89 -11.83 -7.36
N LEU A 118 5.79 -11.16 -6.65
CA LEU A 118 6.95 -11.81 -6.01
C LEU A 118 6.50 -12.95 -5.08
N SER A 119 5.36 -12.80 -4.41
CA SER A 119 4.77 -13.84 -3.55
C SER A 119 4.54 -15.19 -4.25
N ASP A 120 4.35 -15.20 -5.57
CA ASP A 120 4.06 -16.41 -6.36
C ASP A 120 5.32 -17.18 -6.73
N VAL A 121 6.47 -16.51 -6.75
CA VAL A 121 7.75 -17.09 -7.20
C VAL A 121 8.82 -17.15 -6.11
N ILE A 122 8.79 -16.33 -5.08
CA ILE A 122 9.87 -16.16 -4.09
C ILE A 122 10.37 -17.48 -3.48
N LYS A 123 9.48 -18.45 -3.27
CA LYS A 123 9.85 -19.77 -2.72
C LYS A 123 10.65 -20.63 -3.69
N LYS A 124 10.72 -20.27 -4.96
CA LYS A 124 11.43 -20.98 -6.02
C LYS A 124 12.74 -20.29 -6.40
N LEU A 125 12.93 -19.04 -5.93
CA LEU A 125 14.12 -18.26 -6.23
C LEU A 125 15.30 -18.72 -5.40
N ARG A 126 16.49 -18.57 -5.97
CA ARG A 126 17.76 -18.77 -5.26
C ARG A 126 18.00 -17.64 -4.25
N PRO A 127 18.81 -17.87 -3.21
CA PRO A 127 19.12 -16.85 -2.20
C PRO A 127 19.76 -15.58 -2.77
N ASP A 128 20.57 -15.68 -3.82
CA ASP A 128 21.17 -14.55 -4.51
C ASP A 128 20.15 -13.71 -5.27
N GLU A 129 19.18 -14.33 -5.93
CA GLU A 129 18.05 -13.65 -6.60
C GLU A 129 17.16 -12.93 -5.59
N ILE A 130 16.85 -13.58 -4.47
CA ILE A 130 16.09 -12.95 -3.39
C ILE A 130 16.85 -11.74 -2.85
N SER A 131 18.16 -11.85 -2.60
CA SER A 131 18.98 -10.73 -2.13
C SER A 131 18.96 -9.58 -3.11
N HIS A 132 19.10 -9.85 -4.41
CA HIS A 132 19.04 -8.83 -5.47
C HIS A 132 17.70 -8.08 -5.48
N ILE A 133 16.58 -8.81 -5.43
CA ILE A 133 15.23 -8.21 -5.36
C ILE A 133 15.06 -7.37 -4.09
N ARG A 134 15.59 -7.82 -2.95
CA ARG A 134 15.54 -7.06 -1.69
C ARG A 134 16.39 -5.78 -1.74
N GLU A 135 17.51 -5.82 -2.44
CA GLU A 135 18.34 -4.63 -2.69
C GLU A 135 17.60 -3.63 -3.57
N GLN A 136 16.99 -4.06 -4.68
CA GLN A 136 16.15 -3.21 -5.53
C GLN A 136 14.96 -2.62 -4.74
N GLN A 137 14.25 -3.43 -3.96
CA GLN A 137 13.15 -2.97 -3.11
C GLN A 137 13.60 -1.87 -2.15
N ALA A 138 14.78 -2.03 -1.55
CA ALA A 138 15.35 -1.05 -0.62
C ALA A 138 15.68 0.28 -1.33
N GLU A 139 16.30 0.22 -2.51
CA GLU A 139 16.66 1.39 -3.32
C GLU A 139 15.41 2.12 -3.83
N TYR A 140 14.35 1.41 -4.17
CA TYR A 140 13.09 2.01 -4.60
C TYR A 140 12.34 2.65 -3.43
N LEU A 141 12.24 1.99 -2.28
CA LEU A 141 11.63 2.61 -1.09
C LEU A 141 12.41 3.84 -0.65
N GLU A 142 13.73 3.83 -0.76
CA GLU A 142 14.54 4.99 -0.43
C GLU A 142 14.27 6.18 -1.36
N GLN A 143 14.05 5.94 -2.66
CA GLN A 143 13.63 6.98 -3.59
C GLN A 143 12.24 7.54 -3.25
N LEU A 144 11.27 6.69 -2.87
CA LEU A 144 9.96 7.14 -2.41
C LEU A 144 10.09 8.05 -1.18
N HIS A 145 10.97 7.70 -0.25
CA HIS A 145 11.21 8.47 0.96
C HIS A 145 11.92 9.82 0.73
N HIS A 146 12.42 10.08 -0.48
CA HIS A 146 12.89 11.41 -0.89
C HIS A 146 11.77 12.33 -1.39
N ILE A 147 10.60 11.81 -1.72
CA ILE A 147 9.44 12.61 -2.05
C ILE A 147 8.91 13.25 -0.76
N GLU A 148 9.11 14.56 -0.60
CA GLU A 148 8.68 15.31 0.59
C GLU A 148 7.25 15.83 0.41
N GLY A 149 6.39 15.57 1.39
CA GLY A 149 5.03 16.08 1.46
C GLY A 149 4.94 17.44 2.17
N PRO A 150 3.81 18.12 2.03
CA PRO A 150 3.60 19.45 2.64
C PRO A 150 3.25 19.41 4.14
N TYR A 151 2.89 18.24 4.68
CA TYR A 151 2.47 18.01 6.07
C TYR A 151 2.64 16.55 6.44
N PHE A 152 2.45 16.19 7.71
CA PHE A 152 2.36 14.80 8.14
C PHE A 152 0.90 14.33 8.23
N GLY A 153 0.62 13.07 7.83
CA GLY A 153 -0.70 12.44 7.90
C GLY A 153 -1.16 11.86 6.57
N TYR A 154 -2.37 11.36 6.53
CA TYR A 154 -2.98 10.87 5.28
C TYR A 154 -3.18 12.01 4.28
N PHE A 155 -3.17 11.67 2.98
CA PHE A 155 -3.52 12.60 1.91
C PHE A 155 -4.91 13.18 2.15
N THR A 156 -5.01 14.50 2.24
CA THR A 156 -6.28 15.19 2.51
C THR A 156 -6.20 16.68 2.20
N GLU A 157 -7.32 17.25 1.76
CA GLU A 157 -7.51 18.72 1.64
C GLU A 157 -7.99 19.34 2.96
N ASP A 158 -8.44 18.51 3.92
CA ASP A 158 -8.88 18.98 5.23
C ASP A 158 -7.68 19.40 6.09
N LEU A 159 -7.49 20.71 6.24
CA LEU A 159 -6.40 21.31 7.01
C LEU A 159 -6.36 20.85 8.48
N SER A 160 -7.49 20.46 9.06
CA SER A 160 -7.55 19.95 10.44
C SER A 160 -6.91 18.57 10.60
N ARG A 161 -6.67 17.88 9.50
CA ARG A 161 -6.03 16.57 9.42
C ARG A 161 -4.61 16.63 8.85
N GLN A 162 -4.08 17.83 8.62
CA GLN A 162 -2.71 18.09 8.20
C GLN A 162 -1.90 18.51 9.43
N TYR A 163 -0.87 17.77 9.78
CA TYR A 163 -0.12 17.96 11.03
C TYR A 163 1.28 18.49 10.76
N ALA A 164 1.75 19.36 11.65
CA ALA A 164 3.10 19.92 11.58
C ALA A 164 4.18 18.93 12.04
N THR A 165 3.81 17.94 12.85
CA THR A 165 4.76 16.94 13.39
C THR A 165 4.25 15.53 13.19
N TRP A 166 5.19 14.60 12.98
CA TRP A 166 4.86 13.19 12.87
C TRP A 166 4.18 12.64 14.13
N GLY A 167 4.63 13.09 15.30
CA GLY A 167 4.03 12.64 16.55
C GLY A 167 2.56 13.01 16.70
N GLU A 168 2.13 14.17 16.20
CA GLU A 168 0.71 14.56 16.18
C GLU A 168 -0.06 13.73 15.17
N ALA A 169 0.46 13.63 13.93
CA ALA A 169 -0.14 12.85 12.85
C ALA A 169 -0.36 11.40 13.25
N PHE A 170 0.70 10.71 13.68
CA PHE A 170 0.63 9.29 14.01
C PHE A 170 -0.33 8.99 15.16
N ARG A 171 -0.34 9.83 16.19
CA ARG A 171 -1.32 9.69 17.28
C ARG A 171 -2.76 9.94 16.82
N ALA A 172 -2.99 10.88 15.92
CA ALA A 172 -4.31 11.15 15.36
C ALA A 172 -4.79 9.99 14.48
N MET A 173 -3.93 9.51 13.57
CA MET A 173 -4.20 8.34 12.72
C MET A 173 -4.53 7.10 13.57
N PHE A 174 -3.73 6.83 14.59
CA PHE A 174 -3.95 5.68 15.47
C PHE A 174 -5.25 5.81 16.29
N ARG A 175 -5.53 7.00 16.82
CA ARG A 175 -6.78 7.26 17.57
C ARG A 175 -8.00 7.05 16.68
N GLN A 176 -7.97 7.52 15.45
CA GLN A 176 -9.05 7.31 14.49
C GLN A 176 -9.27 5.81 14.22
N LEU A 177 -8.19 5.05 14.01
CA LEU A 177 -8.26 3.60 13.81
C LEU A 177 -8.87 2.88 15.02
N LEU A 178 -8.50 3.27 16.25
CA LEU A 178 -9.09 2.70 17.47
C LEU A 178 -10.57 3.05 17.60
N GLN A 179 -10.97 4.25 17.19
CA GLN A 179 -12.38 4.66 17.16
C GLN A 179 -13.17 3.84 16.14
N ASP A 180 -12.62 3.61 14.94
CA ASP A 180 -13.23 2.76 13.92
C ASP A 180 -13.40 1.32 14.44
N ALA A 181 -12.36 0.76 15.04
CA ALA A 181 -12.40 -0.57 15.65
C ALA A 181 -13.49 -0.67 16.73
N HIS A 182 -13.62 0.36 17.58
CA HIS A 182 -14.65 0.43 18.61
C HIS A 182 -16.05 0.49 17.98
N THR A 183 -16.25 1.31 16.95
CA THR A 183 -17.51 1.46 16.22
C THR A 183 -17.97 0.13 15.60
N HIS A 184 -17.02 -0.67 15.14
CA HIS A 184 -17.29 -2.00 14.57
C HIS A 184 -17.25 -3.14 15.61
N ASN A 185 -17.22 -2.81 16.91
CA ASN A 185 -17.19 -3.78 18.01
C ASN A 185 -16.00 -4.76 17.95
N ILE A 186 -14.87 -4.33 17.43
CA ILE A 186 -13.64 -5.12 17.40
C ILE A 186 -12.99 -5.13 18.78
N ARG A 187 -12.71 -6.32 19.28
CA ARG A 187 -12.05 -6.49 20.59
C ARG A 187 -10.55 -6.30 20.45
N LEU A 188 -10.03 -5.18 20.94
CA LEU A 188 -8.61 -4.86 21.00
C LEU A 188 -8.19 -4.57 22.46
N PRO A 189 -6.92 -4.71 22.80
CA PRO A 189 -6.38 -4.31 24.10
C PRO A 189 -6.15 -2.79 24.15
N TYR A 190 -7.18 -1.99 23.98
CA TYR A 190 -7.15 -0.53 23.82
C TYR A 190 -6.21 0.17 24.81
N GLY A 191 -6.37 -0.13 26.12
CA GLY A 191 -5.54 0.49 27.16
C GLY A 191 -4.05 0.18 27.02
N ARG A 192 -3.68 -1.02 26.54
CA ARG A 192 -2.27 -1.41 26.30
C ARG A 192 -1.71 -0.67 25.09
N ILE A 193 -2.49 -0.57 24.00
CA ILE A 193 -2.10 0.18 22.80
C ILE A 193 -1.84 1.65 23.16
N GLU A 194 -2.78 2.29 23.85
CA GLU A 194 -2.63 3.68 24.29
C GLU A 194 -1.43 3.87 25.24
N ALA A 195 -1.19 2.92 26.13
CA ALA A 195 -0.02 2.96 27.02
C ALA A 195 1.28 2.87 26.23
N ALA A 196 1.35 2.00 25.21
CA ALA A 196 2.51 1.90 24.33
C ALA A 196 2.77 3.20 23.56
N LEU A 197 1.73 3.85 23.02
CA LEU A 197 1.84 5.13 22.33
C LEU A 197 2.35 6.24 23.28
N ARG A 198 1.79 6.32 24.49
CA ARG A 198 2.23 7.31 25.49
C ARG A 198 3.69 7.09 25.90
N LYS A 199 4.07 5.85 26.19
CA LYS A 199 5.43 5.50 26.65
C LYS A 199 6.51 5.85 25.61
N ASN A 200 6.17 5.76 24.33
CA ASN A 200 7.12 5.94 23.23
C ASN A 200 6.91 7.27 22.48
N ALA A 201 6.13 8.20 23.02
CA ALA A 201 5.77 9.45 22.36
C ALA A 201 6.97 10.30 21.92
N SER A 202 8.06 10.29 22.72
CA SER A 202 9.29 11.03 22.42
C SER A 202 10.01 10.51 21.16
N LEU A 203 9.90 9.23 20.84
CA LEU A 203 10.51 8.65 19.64
C LEU A 203 9.84 9.18 18.35
N LEU A 204 8.57 9.54 18.42
CA LEU A 204 7.82 10.08 17.29
C LEU A 204 8.16 11.55 16.99
N THR A 205 9.00 12.18 17.76
CA THR A 205 9.49 13.55 17.51
C THR A 205 10.76 13.58 16.64
N GLU A 206 11.37 12.43 16.39
CA GLU A 206 12.61 12.33 15.60
C GLU A 206 12.41 12.60 14.09
N PRO A 207 11.35 12.08 13.40
CA PRO A 207 11.10 12.41 12.01
C PRO A 207 10.79 13.90 11.85
N LYS A 208 11.55 14.58 10.98
CA LYS A 208 11.44 16.04 10.77
C LYS A 208 10.80 16.41 9.44
N LYS A 209 10.81 15.49 8.49
CA LYS A 209 10.29 15.70 7.15
C LYS A 209 9.23 14.66 6.85
N PRO A 210 8.07 15.09 6.32
CA PRO A 210 7.03 14.18 5.87
C PRO A 210 7.47 13.55 4.54
N CYS A 211 7.80 12.26 4.56
CA CYS A 211 8.16 11.51 3.37
C CYS A 211 6.96 10.72 2.85
N LEU A 212 6.95 10.41 1.56
CA LEU A 212 5.97 9.48 0.99
C LEU A 212 6.22 8.07 1.56
N VAL A 213 5.25 7.55 2.29
CA VAL A 213 5.21 6.20 2.83
C VAL A 213 4.14 5.43 2.05
N GLU A 214 4.50 4.29 1.45
CA GLU A 214 3.57 3.46 0.67
C GLU A 214 2.68 2.61 1.59
N PHE A 215 3.25 2.10 2.66
CA PHE A 215 2.62 1.33 3.75
C PHE A 215 1.98 -0.01 3.35
N ASP A 216 2.27 -0.52 2.15
CA ASP A 216 1.79 -1.84 1.70
C ASP A 216 2.76 -2.57 0.74
N CYS A 217 4.07 -2.19 0.73
CA CYS A 217 5.12 -2.72 -0.17
C CYS A 217 5.53 -4.16 0.14
N HIS A 218 4.56 -5.05 0.29
CA HIS A 218 4.81 -6.46 0.53
C HIS A 218 4.95 -7.26 -0.78
N GLU A 219 5.37 -8.51 -0.67
CA GLU A 219 5.67 -9.39 -1.81
C GLU A 219 4.49 -9.59 -2.80
N GLY A 220 3.26 -9.35 -2.36
CA GLY A 220 2.07 -9.43 -3.22
C GLY A 220 1.91 -8.21 -4.13
N ASN A 221 2.47 -7.07 -3.73
CA ASN A 221 2.36 -5.79 -4.45
C ASN A 221 3.65 -5.47 -5.24
N ILE A 222 4.69 -6.28 -5.12
CA ILE A 222 5.91 -6.20 -5.93
C ILE A 222 5.79 -7.18 -7.08
N PHE A 223 5.80 -6.70 -8.32
CA PHE A 223 5.80 -7.52 -9.51
C PHE A 223 7.22 -7.70 -10.01
N VAL A 224 7.58 -8.92 -10.32
CA VAL A 224 8.89 -9.29 -10.84
C VAL A 224 8.77 -9.98 -12.19
N LYS A 225 9.76 -9.71 -13.06
CA LYS A 225 9.86 -10.28 -14.41
C LYS A 225 11.18 -11.03 -14.55
N ASP A 226 11.14 -12.21 -15.14
CA ASP A 226 12.34 -12.95 -15.53
C ASP A 226 12.97 -12.29 -16.77
N THR A 227 14.21 -11.86 -16.61
CA THR A 227 15.00 -11.20 -17.69
C THR A 227 15.84 -12.21 -18.49
N GLY A 228 15.80 -13.49 -18.15
CA GLY A 228 16.71 -14.53 -18.67
C GLY A 228 18.07 -14.58 -17.94
N HIS A 229 18.36 -13.58 -17.10
CA HIS A 229 19.54 -13.52 -16.23
C HIS A 229 19.19 -13.53 -14.74
N GLY A 230 17.91 -13.63 -14.41
CA GLY A 230 17.31 -13.60 -13.08
C GLY A 230 16.08 -12.72 -13.06
N TYR A 231 15.46 -12.62 -11.88
CA TYR A 231 14.29 -11.78 -11.67
C TYR A 231 14.66 -10.36 -11.26
N GLU A 232 13.93 -9.39 -11.84
CA GLU A 232 14.03 -7.98 -11.49
C GLU A 232 12.64 -7.44 -11.16
N ILE A 233 12.56 -6.38 -10.35
CA ILE A 233 11.31 -5.69 -10.06
C ILE A 233 10.86 -4.93 -11.31
N GLU A 234 9.72 -5.34 -11.87
CA GLU A 234 9.06 -4.69 -13.00
C GLU A 234 8.15 -3.55 -12.53
N GLY A 235 7.56 -3.67 -11.34
CA GLY A 235 6.70 -2.63 -10.82
C GLY A 235 6.25 -2.86 -9.38
N ILE A 236 5.98 -1.75 -8.69
CA ILE A 236 5.37 -1.71 -7.37
C ILE A 236 3.95 -1.17 -7.51
N LEU A 237 2.99 -1.84 -6.86
CA LEU A 237 1.56 -1.57 -6.99
C LEU A 237 0.94 -1.22 -5.64
N ASP A 238 -0.28 -0.67 -5.70
CA ASP A 238 -1.23 -0.57 -4.58
C ASP A 238 -0.86 0.48 -3.53
N PHE A 239 -0.60 1.71 -3.99
CA PHE A 239 -0.30 2.88 -3.15
C PHE A 239 -1.53 3.47 -2.43
N GLU A 240 -2.62 2.72 -2.32
CA GLU A 240 -3.89 3.20 -1.75
C GLU A 240 -3.82 3.50 -0.24
N ARG A 241 -2.80 2.95 0.47
CA ARG A 241 -2.60 3.18 1.92
C ARG A 241 -1.56 4.25 2.22
N SER A 242 -1.05 4.95 1.21
CA SER A 242 0.02 5.91 1.36
C SER A 242 -0.34 7.10 2.25
N PHE A 243 0.68 7.62 2.89
CA PHE A 243 0.60 8.83 3.71
C PHE A 243 1.96 9.55 3.78
N TRP A 244 1.94 10.78 4.27
CA TRP A 244 3.13 11.57 4.55
C TRP A 244 3.64 11.28 5.97
N GLY A 245 4.78 10.61 6.13
CA GLY A 245 5.21 10.09 7.43
C GLY A 245 6.70 9.89 7.63
N ASP A 246 7.02 9.08 8.64
CA ASP A 246 8.36 8.56 8.88
C ASP A 246 8.67 7.45 7.86
N PRO A 247 9.78 7.54 7.11
CA PRO A 247 10.16 6.52 6.12
C PRO A 247 10.20 5.09 6.69
N PHE A 248 10.54 4.93 7.96
CA PHE A 248 10.59 3.59 8.58
C PHE A 248 9.21 2.97 8.84
N ALA A 249 8.12 3.70 8.60
CA ALA A 249 6.79 3.13 8.66
C ALA A 249 6.54 2.09 7.56
N ASP A 250 7.25 2.15 6.44
CA ASP A 250 7.17 1.14 5.37
C ASP A 250 7.73 -0.23 5.76
N PHE A 251 8.72 -0.27 6.64
CA PHE A 251 9.43 -1.52 6.92
C PHE A 251 8.54 -2.64 7.49
N PRO A 252 7.63 -2.39 8.44
CA PRO A 252 6.70 -3.43 8.89
C PRO A 252 5.74 -3.91 7.81
N ALA A 253 5.34 -3.06 6.88
CA ALA A 253 4.45 -3.42 5.79
C ALA A 253 5.19 -4.20 4.70
N ALA A 254 6.41 -3.82 4.37
CA ALA A 254 7.28 -4.55 3.45
C ALA A 254 7.57 -5.98 3.95
N PHE A 255 7.67 -6.17 5.26
CA PHE A 255 8.05 -7.44 5.89
C PHE A 255 7.04 -7.86 6.97
N VAL A 256 5.78 -8.08 6.57
CA VAL A 256 4.67 -8.39 7.49
C VAL A 256 4.96 -9.60 8.39
N PHE A 257 5.69 -10.59 7.91
CA PHE A 257 5.98 -11.82 8.65
C PHE A 257 7.31 -11.78 9.41
N THR A 258 8.10 -10.70 9.26
CA THR A 258 9.36 -10.48 9.98
C THR A 258 9.09 -9.53 11.15
N ASP A 259 9.41 -9.93 12.36
CA ASP A 259 9.22 -9.11 13.57
C ASP A 259 10.29 -8.02 13.74
N ASP A 260 11.40 -8.11 13.01
CA ASP A 260 12.52 -7.18 13.07
C ASP A 260 13.20 -7.08 11.69
N VAL A 261 13.16 -5.90 11.07
CA VAL A 261 13.78 -5.64 9.76
C VAL A 261 15.29 -5.93 9.73
N ARG A 262 15.97 -5.95 10.87
CA ARG A 262 17.39 -6.32 10.96
C ARG A 262 17.69 -7.75 10.53
N ARG A 263 16.66 -8.59 10.40
CA ARG A 263 16.77 -9.94 9.80
C ARG A 263 16.82 -9.91 8.28
N GLU A 264 16.30 -8.86 7.66
CA GLU A 264 16.32 -8.63 6.22
C GLU A 264 17.64 -7.94 5.81
N LYS A 265 18.74 -8.68 5.90
CA LYS A 265 20.10 -8.11 5.83
C LYS A 265 20.40 -7.42 4.50
N ALA A 266 20.03 -8.02 3.36
CA ALA A 266 20.24 -7.46 2.04
C ALA A 266 19.47 -6.14 1.88
N PHE A 267 18.18 -6.15 2.21
CA PHE A 267 17.34 -4.96 2.20
C PHE A 267 17.90 -3.85 3.09
N LEU A 268 18.16 -4.15 4.36
CA LEU A 268 18.57 -3.11 5.30
C LEU A 268 19.94 -2.51 4.95
N ALA A 269 20.89 -3.33 4.49
CA ALA A 269 22.20 -2.85 4.06
C ALA A 269 22.09 -1.92 2.84
N ALA A 270 21.29 -2.30 1.82
CA ALA A 270 21.05 -1.50 0.63
C ALA A 270 20.34 -0.18 0.98
N TYR A 271 19.29 -0.23 1.81
CA TYR A 271 18.58 0.96 2.27
C TYR A 271 19.48 1.95 3.00
N LEU A 272 20.28 1.46 3.97
CA LEU A 272 21.22 2.31 4.72
C LEU A 272 22.27 2.94 3.81
N LYS A 273 22.77 2.20 2.83
CA LYS A 273 23.73 2.71 1.84
C LYS A 273 23.07 3.80 0.97
N ALA A 274 21.89 3.56 0.41
CA ALA A 274 21.17 4.50 -0.44
C ALA A 274 20.80 5.77 0.32
N SER A 275 20.26 5.65 1.53
CA SER A 275 19.88 6.78 2.40
C SER A 275 21.07 7.46 3.09
N ARG A 276 22.32 7.02 2.85
CA ARG A 276 23.54 7.52 3.49
C ARG A 276 23.51 7.49 5.02
N ARG A 277 22.75 6.56 5.58
CA ARG A 277 22.68 6.35 7.03
C ARG A 277 23.73 5.33 7.47
N THR A 278 24.35 5.59 8.60
CA THR A 278 25.39 4.71 9.15
C THR A 278 24.83 3.50 9.88
N ALA A 279 23.60 3.59 10.40
CA ALA A 279 22.97 2.52 11.16
C ALA A 279 21.43 2.66 11.24
N TYR A 280 20.76 1.54 11.45
CA TYR A 280 19.41 1.45 11.95
C TYR A 280 19.48 1.32 13.47
N THR A 281 19.16 2.39 14.20
CA THR A 281 19.40 2.50 15.62
C THR A 281 18.37 1.76 16.48
N ALA A 282 18.62 1.65 17.78
CA ALA A 282 17.62 1.10 18.71
C ALA A 282 16.36 1.98 18.81
N ALA A 283 16.47 3.29 18.60
CA ALA A 283 15.33 4.21 18.52
C ALA A 283 14.51 3.96 17.26
N ASP A 284 15.17 3.77 16.11
CA ASP A 284 14.51 3.40 14.84
C ASP A 284 13.75 2.08 14.99
N ALA A 285 14.38 1.07 15.59
CA ALA A 285 13.73 -0.23 15.82
C ALA A 285 12.49 -0.12 16.72
N ARG A 286 12.53 0.73 17.74
CA ARG A 286 11.36 0.98 18.61
C ARG A 286 10.24 1.72 17.86
N ARG A 287 10.57 2.69 17.00
CA ARG A 287 9.57 3.30 16.11
C ARG A 287 8.95 2.27 15.18
N GLY A 288 9.76 1.42 14.56
CA GLY A 288 9.30 0.31 13.73
C GLY A 288 8.31 -0.61 14.46
N GLN A 289 8.50 -0.88 15.75
CA GLN A 289 7.52 -1.64 16.54
C GLN A 289 6.18 -0.89 16.72
N LEU A 290 6.19 0.43 16.85
CA LEU A 290 4.94 1.22 16.88
C LEU A 290 4.21 1.17 15.53
N TYR A 291 4.93 1.26 14.42
CA TYR A 291 4.34 1.16 13.07
C TYR A 291 3.81 -0.24 12.82
N ARG A 292 4.52 -1.26 13.29
CA ARG A 292 4.04 -2.63 13.26
C ARG A 292 2.76 -2.81 14.08
N LEU A 293 2.69 -2.22 15.27
CA LEU A 293 1.48 -2.23 16.09
C LEU A 293 0.32 -1.55 15.36
N TYR A 294 0.58 -0.46 14.65
CA TYR A 294 -0.42 0.22 13.83
C TYR A 294 -0.92 -0.66 12.69
N LEU A 295 -0.02 -1.26 11.90
CA LEU A 295 -0.35 -2.19 10.83
C LEU A 295 -1.19 -3.38 11.35
N MET A 296 -0.76 -4.00 12.46
CA MET A 296 -1.49 -5.12 13.06
C MET A 296 -2.88 -4.70 13.56
N THR A 297 -3.03 -3.46 14.03
CA THR A 297 -4.32 -2.91 14.45
C THR A 297 -5.24 -2.69 13.25
N ILE A 298 -4.71 -2.20 12.11
CA ILE A 298 -5.46 -2.13 10.83
C ILE A 298 -5.98 -3.51 10.47
N MET A 299 -5.10 -4.50 10.36
CA MET A 299 -5.45 -5.86 9.95
C MET A 299 -6.46 -6.52 10.90
N ALA A 300 -6.36 -6.24 12.20
CA ALA A 300 -7.36 -6.70 13.18
C ALA A 300 -8.70 -5.98 13.00
N SER A 301 -8.68 -4.68 12.67
CA SER A 301 -9.90 -3.89 12.48
C SER A 301 -10.67 -4.29 11.22
N GLU A 302 -10.01 -4.72 10.16
CA GLU A 302 -10.63 -5.17 8.91
C GLU A 302 -11.49 -6.46 9.06
N VAL A 303 -11.36 -7.17 10.18
CA VAL A 303 -12.10 -8.42 10.45
C VAL A 303 -13.62 -8.23 10.37
N PHE A 304 -14.16 -7.04 10.70
CA PHE A 304 -15.61 -6.78 10.61
C PHE A 304 -16.15 -7.01 9.20
N ARG A 305 -15.31 -6.81 8.20
CA ARG A 305 -15.65 -6.92 6.77
C ARG A 305 -15.47 -8.33 6.24
N TYR A 306 -14.40 -8.98 6.61
CA TYR A 306 -14.02 -10.28 6.06
C TYR A 306 -14.50 -11.46 6.90
N GLY A 307 -14.86 -11.24 8.17
CA GLY A 307 -15.35 -12.28 9.09
C GLY A 307 -14.29 -13.29 9.56
N PHE A 308 -13.01 -13.06 9.22
CA PHE A 308 -11.87 -13.85 9.69
C PHE A 308 -10.68 -12.94 9.97
N PHE A 309 -9.96 -13.27 11.01
CA PHE A 309 -8.64 -12.69 11.23
C PHE A 309 -7.64 -13.46 10.35
N TYR A 310 -6.73 -12.76 9.68
CA TYR A 310 -5.67 -13.39 8.89
C TYR A 310 -4.89 -14.38 9.76
N GLY A 311 -5.24 -15.67 9.74
CA GLY A 311 -4.97 -16.67 10.78
C GLY A 311 -3.53 -16.76 11.31
N LYS A 312 -2.49 -16.62 10.43
CA LYS A 312 -1.08 -16.57 10.88
C LYS A 312 -0.72 -15.27 11.63
N LEU A 313 -1.53 -14.23 11.54
CA LEU A 313 -1.28 -12.93 12.14
C LEU A 313 -1.72 -12.83 13.60
N GLN A 314 -2.57 -13.74 14.09
CA GLN A 314 -2.89 -13.82 15.53
C GLN A 314 -1.62 -14.00 16.38
N GLY A 315 -0.69 -14.83 15.92
CA GLY A 315 0.59 -15.04 16.61
C GLY A 315 1.50 -13.81 16.58
N LEU A 316 1.44 -12.99 15.52
CA LEU A 316 2.19 -11.75 15.38
C LEU A 316 1.58 -10.63 16.23
N TRP A 317 0.25 -10.55 16.28
CA TRP A 317 -0.46 -9.64 17.17
C TRP A 317 -0.10 -9.89 18.64
N ALA A 318 -0.09 -11.14 19.08
CA ALA A 318 0.31 -11.48 20.44
C ALA A 318 1.78 -11.11 20.78
N LYS A 319 2.67 -11.08 19.79
CA LYS A 319 4.08 -10.68 19.96
C LYS A 319 4.28 -9.16 19.89
N ALA A 320 3.40 -8.41 19.23
CA ALA A 320 3.48 -6.97 19.11
C ALA A 320 2.95 -6.23 20.36
N GLN A 321 2.29 -6.95 21.27
CA GLN A 321 1.83 -6.47 22.57
C GLN A 321 2.94 -6.52 23.63
#